data_b58690a5a3272801e69a39b68e493a1f
#
_entry.id   b58690a5a3272801e69a39b68e493a1f
#
_cell.length_a   1.000
_cell.length_b   1.000
_cell.length_c   1.000
_cell.angle_alpha   90.00
_cell.angle_beta   90.00
_cell.angle_gamma   90.00
#
_symmetry.space_group_name_H-M   'P 1'
#
loop_
_entity.id
_entity.type
_entity.pdbx_description
1 polymer ?
#
loop_
_entity_poly.entity_id
_entity_poly.type
_entity_poly.pdbx_seq_one_letter_code
_entity_poly.pdbx_strand_id
1 'polypeptide(L)'
;MTSINKLTLAVGMIISLLSLSAYAQTTGPKLNHFASDGISFDYPDGYTVADESGQEAQRFVITRKDSSVQLTIVAMRAIVQQHEMPAAMDDFKEPIIKQAGLTLGGTTAPESTPIQIEFGSIQAQGIRLRSPGNQKRIADVLWLRWSLRLVGLTFIRSDVNENVESQLWETVRSSLKVDPPIIGTKQADDVASTGRVLKGGVLNGKALSLPKPGYPSAARKAHAAGVVVVQILIDEKGDVISAKAVSGDPLLYAASVAAAEKAKFTPTRLAGQPVKVFGVIQYNFVAQPGP
;
A
#
# COMPACT_ATOMS: atom_id res chain seq x y z
N MET A 1 87.65 -4.79 -19.03
CA MET A 1 88.24 -3.52 -18.57
C MET A 1 87.07 -2.56 -18.40
N THR A 2 86.71 -2.38 -17.18
CA THR A 2 86.59 -1.13 -16.41
C THR A 2 85.72 -0.06 -17.12
N SER A 3 84.67 0.50 -16.59
CA SER A 3 84.59 1.22 -15.33
C SER A 3 83.14 1.70 -15.13
N ILE A 4 82.52 1.42 -14.01
CA ILE A 4 82.11 2.33 -12.91
C ILE A 4 81.13 3.46 -13.25
N ASN A 5 79.98 3.33 -12.66
CA ASN A 5 79.18 4.25 -11.89
C ASN A 5 79.07 5.72 -12.28
N LYS A 6 77.83 6.15 -12.35
CA LYS A 6 77.41 7.25 -11.43
C LYS A 6 75.90 7.25 -11.24
N LEU A 7 75.57 6.98 -10.04
CA LEU A 7 74.29 7.24 -9.38
C LEU A 7 74.02 8.74 -9.35
N THR A 8 72.96 9.20 -9.97
CA THR A 8 72.51 10.57 -9.79
C THR A 8 71.07 10.51 -9.24
N LEU A 9 70.91 10.84 -7.99
CA LEU A 9 69.66 11.08 -7.34
C LEU A 9 68.98 12.23 -7.98
N ALA A 10 67.84 11.99 -8.63
CA ALA A 10 66.91 13.05 -8.95
C ALA A 10 65.71 12.90 -8.00
N VAL A 11 65.64 13.82 -7.05
CA VAL A 11 64.50 14.03 -6.21
C VAL A 11 63.40 14.63 -7.09
N GLY A 12 62.53 13.76 -7.65
CA GLY A 12 61.35 14.16 -8.36
C GLY A 12 60.21 14.35 -7.36
N MET A 13 59.86 15.61 -7.18
CA MET A 13 58.74 16.09 -6.40
C MET A 13 57.46 15.48 -6.99
N ILE A 14 56.90 14.48 -6.32
CA ILE A 14 55.58 13.93 -6.65
C ILE A 14 54.54 14.95 -6.19
N ILE A 15 54.11 15.79 -7.12
CA ILE A 15 52.87 16.57 -6.96
C ILE A 15 51.71 15.54 -7.10
N SER A 16 51.20 15.08 -5.96
CA SER A 16 49.95 14.35 -5.90
C SER A 16 48.82 15.31 -6.28
N LEU A 17 48.42 15.28 -7.52
CA LEU A 17 47.14 15.76 -7.97
C LEU A 17 46.07 14.91 -7.29
N LEU A 18 45.65 15.35 -6.11
CA LEU A 18 44.36 14.97 -5.53
C LEU A 18 43.27 15.49 -6.48
N SER A 19 42.93 14.68 -7.47
CA SER A 19 41.65 14.84 -8.13
C SER A 19 40.58 14.60 -7.09
N LEU A 20 40.07 15.68 -6.48
CA LEU A 20 38.77 15.67 -5.84
C LEU A 20 37.76 15.32 -6.94
N SER A 21 37.52 14.05 -7.13
CA SER A 21 36.29 13.59 -7.76
C SER A 21 35.17 14.07 -6.86
N ALA A 22 34.61 15.24 -7.19
CA ALA A 22 33.32 15.62 -6.69
C ALA A 22 32.37 14.49 -7.10
N TYR A 23 32.14 13.53 -6.22
CA TYR A 23 30.96 12.68 -6.30
C TYR A 23 29.77 13.64 -6.28
N ALA A 24 29.30 14.00 -7.45
CA ALA A 24 27.97 14.56 -7.57
C ALA A 24 27.06 13.50 -6.92
N GLN A 25 26.65 13.74 -5.70
CA GLN A 25 25.51 13.03 -5.14
C GLN A 25 24.37 13.34 -6.10
N THR A 26 24.09 12.40 -6.97
CA THR A 26 22.83 12.39 -7.71
C THR A 26 21.77 12.23 -6.64
N THR A 27 21.28 13.35 -6.14
CA THR A 27 20.07 13.36 -5.33
C THR A 27 19.02 12.67 -6.19
N GLY A 28 18.60 11.48 -5.77
CA GLY A 28 17.51 10.78 -6.44
C GLY A 28 16.32 11.73 -6.63
N PRO A 29 15.40 11.42 -7.53
CA PRO A 29 14.25 12.27 -7.77
C PRO A 29 13.54 12.55 -6.46
N LYS A 30 13.20 13.80 -6.23
CA LYS A 30 12.42 14.19 -5.06
C LYS A 30 11.07 13.47 -5.11
N LEU A 31 10.76 12.75 -4.04
CA LEU A 31 9.53 12.01 -3.90
C LEU A 31 8.57 12.74 -2.97
N ASN A 32 7.30 12.73 -3.33
CA ASN A 32 6.19 13.16 -2.49
C ASN A 32 5.52 11.91 -1.91
N HIS A 33 4.96 12.03 -0.72
CA HIS A 33 4.22 10.95 -0.06
C HIS A 33 2.72 11.28 -0.03
N PHE A 34 1.90 10.32 -0.43
CA PHE A 34 0.44 10.39 -0.32
C PHE A 34 -0.04 9.34 0.67
N ALA A 35 -0.97 9.72 1.54
CA ALA A 35 -1.66 8.79 2.42
C ALA A 35 -3.10 9.25 2.65
N SER A 36 -4.05 8.36 2.43
CA SER A 36 -5.48 8.58 2.68
C SER A 36 -6.16 7.24 2.98
N ASP A 37 -6.83 7.17 4.11
CA ASP A 37 -7.76 6.10 4.51
C ASP A 37 -7.22 4.68 4.26
N GLY A 38 -5.99 4.42 4.72
CA GLY A 38 -5.33 3.12 4.63
C GLY A 38 -4.70 2.80 3.27
N ILE A 39 -4.62 3.76 2.37
CA ILE A 39 -3.82 3.64 1.15
C ILE A 39 -2.71 4.68 1.21
N SER A 40 -1.47 4.25 0.98
CA SER A 40 -0.34 5.16 0.88
C SER A 40 0.62 4.74 -0.21
N PHE A 41 1.26 5.71 -0.84
CA PHE A 41 2.27 5.50 -1.87
C PHE A 41 3.14 6.76 -2.03
N ASP A 42 4.32 6.58 -2.59
CA ASP A 42 5.19 7.67 -3.00
C ASP A 42 5.05 7.94 -4.49
N TYR A 43 5.28 9.18 -4.91
CA TYR A 43 5.24 9.59 -6.31
C TYR A 43 6.25 10.71 -6.60
N PRO A 44 6.81 10.80 -7.83
CA PRO A 44 7.80 11.80 -8.18
C PRO A 44 7.23 13.23 -8.23
N ASP A 45 8.09 14.23 -8.12
CA ASP A 45 7.72 15.62 -8.42
C ASP A 45 7.18 15.77 -9.86
N GLY A 46 6.29 16.73 -10.07
CA GLY A 46 5.67 16.99 -11.37
C GLY A 46 4.36 16.26 -11.60
N TYR A 47 3.92 15.46 -10.62
CA TYR A 47 2.61 14.82 -10.62
C TYR A 47 1.69 15.43 -9.57
N THR A 48 0.39 15.31 -9.79
CA THR A 48 -0.66 15.68 -8.83
C THR A 48 -1.50 14.45 -8.52
N VAL A 49 -2.02 14.38 -7.31
CA VAL A 49 -2.94 13.31 -6.89
C VAL A 49 -4.30 13.92 -6.64
N ALA A 50 -5.30 13.43 -7.35
CA ALA A 50 -6.72 13.74 -7.09
C ALA A 50 -7.35 12.57 -6.33
N ASP A 51 -8.08 12.87 -5.26
CA ASP A 51 -8.90 11.91 -4.53
C ASP A 51 -10.34 11.99 -5.08
N GLU A 52 -10.73 10.97 -5.81
CA GLU A 52 -12.06 10.80 -6.41
C GLU A 52 -12.83 9.67 -5.70
N SER A 53 -12.54 9.45 -4.43
CA SER A 53 -13.09 8.34 -3.66
C SER A 53 -14.59 8.51 -3.44
N GLY A 54 -15.31 7.41 -3.58
CA GLY A 54 -16.74 7.29 -3.32
C GLY A 54 -17.05 6.43 -2.10
N GLN A 55 -18.31 6.06 -1.96
CA GLN A 55 -18.77 5.22 -0.84
C GLN A 55 -18.31 3.75 -0.98
N GLU A 56 -18.27 3.21 -2.18
CA GLU A 56 -17.96 1.80 -2.44
C GLU A 56 -16.47 1.54 -2.66
N ALA A 57 -15.77 2.51 -3.25
CA ALA A 57 -14.36 2.39 -3.58
C ALA A 57 -13.60 3.70 -3.30
N GLN A 58 -12.35 3.56 -2.94
CA GLN A 58 -11.38 4.62 -2.98
C GLN A 58 -10.79 4.69 -4.38
N ARG A 59 -10.65 5.90 -4.91
CA ARG A 59 -10.10 6.14 -6.23
C ARG A 59 -9.12 7.31 -6.18
N PHE A 60 -7.88 7.06 -6.51
CA PHE A 60 -6.82 8.05 -6.57
C PHE A 60 -6.31 8.14 -8.00
N VAL A 61 -6.27 9.35 -8.53
CA VAL A 61 -5.79 9.60 -9.89
C VAL A 61 -4.53 10.43 -9.81
N ILE A 62 -3.41 9.83 -10.23
CA ILE A 62 -2.09 10.45 -10.27
C ILE A 62 -1.85 10.88 -11.70
N THR A 63 -1.76 12.18 -11.94
CA THR A 63 -1.64 12.73 -13.29
C THR A 63 -0.43 13.63 -13.38
N ARG A 64 0.32 13.51 -14.47
CA ARG A 64 1.38 14.44 -14.79
C ARG A 64 0.79 15.77 -15.25
N LYS A 65 1.47 16.89 -14.98
CA LYS A 65 0.99 18.24 -15.33
C LYS A 65 0.66 18.44 -16.81
N ASP A 66 1.34 17.73 -17.70
CA ASP A 66 1.07 17.75 -19.15
C ASP A 66 -0.02 16.75 -19.59
N SER A 67 -0.65 16.04 -18.62
CA SER A 67 -1.69 15.03 -18.85
C SER A 67 -1.27 13.86 -19.76
N SER A 68 0.02 13.69 -20.02
CA SER A 68 0.53 12.61 -20.89
C SER A 68 0.52 11.25 -20.20
N VAL A 69 0.61 11.25 -18.86
CA VAL A 69 0.68 10.06 -18.02
C VAL A 69 -0.38 10.13 -16.92
N GLN A 70 -1.11 9.04 -16.77
CA GLN A 70 -2.09 8.87 -15.71
C GLN A 70 -1.98 7.49 -15.08
N LEU A 71 -1.87 7.45 -13.76
CA LEU A 71 -2.00 6.22 -12.98
C LEU A 71 -3.23 6.36 -12.08
N THR A 72 -4.16 5.43 -12.23
CA THR A 72 -5.36 5.36 -11.37
C THR A 72 -5.23 4.15 -10.45
N ILE A 73 -5.44 4.36 -9.16
CA ILE A 73 -5.53 3.32 -8.14
C ILE A 73 -6.98 3.27 -7.66
N VAL A 74 -7.60 2.10 -7.75
CA VAL A 74 -8.95 1.85 -7.24
C VAL A 74 -8.87 0.74 -6.21
N ALA A 75 -9.40 0.97 -5.01
CA ALA A 75 -9.46 -0.06 -3.98
C ALA A 75 -10.88 -0.14 -3.41
N MET A 76 -11.49 -1.31 -3.52
CA MET A 76 -12.82 -1.53 -2.95
C MET A 76 -12.79 -1.36 -1.44
N ARG A 77 -13.80 -0.68 -0.88
CA ARG A 77 -13.97 -0.57 0.58
C ARG A 77 -14.56 -1.85 1.18
N ALA A 78 -15.27 -2.62 0.37
CA ALA A 78 -15.83 -3.89 0.78
C ALA A 78 -14.75 -4.95 1.02
N ILE A 79 -14.97 -5.77 2.04
CA ILE A 79 -14.21 -6.99 2.29
C ILE A 79 -14.82 -8.11 1.44
N VAL A 80 -14.00 -8.72 0.60
CA VAL A 80 -14.42 -9.85 -0.24
C VAL A 80 -13.94 -11.15 0.38
N GLN A 81 -14.85 -12.08 0.62
CA GLN A 81 -14.52 -13.38 1.19
C GLN A 81 -13.87 -14.29 0.15
N GLN A 82 -13.08 -15.28 0.61
CA GLN A 82 -12.30 -16.15 -0.27
C GLN A 82 -13.16 -16.89 -1.31
N HIS A 83 -14.33 -17.36 -0.90
CA HIS A 83 -15.23 -18.14 -1.80
C HIS A 83 -16.00 -17.26 -2.80
N GLU A 84 -16.13 -15.96 -2.54
CA GLU A 84 -16.78 -14.98 -3.42
C GLU A 84 -15.79 -14.32 -4.38
N MET A 85 -14.50 -14.53 -4.12
CA MET A 85 -13.41 -13.83 -4.81
C MET A 85 -13.48 -13.97 -6.35
N PRO A 86 -13.74 -15.14 -6.95
CA PRO A 86 -13.77 -15.25 -8.40
C PRO A 86 -14.85 -14.36 -9.04
N ALA A 87 -16.09 -14.43 -8.55
CA ALA A 87 -17.19 -13.62 -9.05
C ALA A 87 -16.97 -12.11 -8.79
N ALA A 88 -16.59 -11.76 -7.57
CA ALA A 88 -16.30 -10.37 -7.21
C ALA A 88 -15.13 -9.78 -8.03
N MET A 89 -14.14 -10.61 -8.39
CA MET A 89 -13.03 -10.18 -9.24
C MET A 89 -13.50 -9.92 -10.68
N ASP A 90 -14.38 -10.75 -11.20
CA ASP A 90 -14.94 -10.58 -12.55
C ASP A 90 -15.79 -9.28 -12.60
N ASP A 91 -16.66 -9.07 -11.63
CA ASP A 91 -17.47 -7.85 -11.53
C ASP A 91 -16.60 -6.59 -11.32
N PHE A 92 -15.48 -6.72 -10.63
CA PHE A 92 -14.57 -5.62 -10.35
C PHE A 92 -13.73 -5.21 -11.56
N LYS A 93 -13.20 -6.16 -12.32
CA LYS A 93 -12.27 -5.88 -13.44
C LYS A 93 -12.96 -5.26 -14.65
N GLU A 94 -14.18 -5.68 -14.97
CA GLU A 94 -14.90 -5.25 -16.18
C GLU A 94 -15.08 -3.73 -16.28
N PRO A 95 -15.58 -3.00 -15.25
CA PRO A 95 -15.69 -1.55 -15.29
C PRO A 95 -14.33 -0.84 -15.47
N ILE A 96 -13.27 -1.37 -14.86
CA ILE A 96 -11.92 -0.77 -14.94
C ILE A 96 -11.37 -0.92 -16.36
N ILE A 97 -11.52 -2.09 -16.96
CA ILE A 97 -11.11 -2.37 -18.35
C ILE A 97 -11.87 -1.46 -19.32
N LYS A 98 -13.19 -1.39 -19.16
CA LYS A 98 -14.05 -0.53 -19.99
C LYS A 98 -13.65 0.94 -19.88
N GLN A 99 -13.43 1.43 -18.67
CA GLN A 99 -13.01 2.81 -18.44
C GLN A 99 -11.64 3.11 -19.06
N ALA A 100 -10.69 2.19 -18.95
CA ALA A 100 -9.37 2.32 -19.57
C ALA A 100 -9.47 2.39 -21.09
N GLY A 101 -10.29 1.53 -21.71
CA GLY A 101 -10.56 1.56 -23.14
C GLY A 101 -11.17 2.88 -23.62
N LEU A 102 -12.12 3.44 -22.88
CA LEU A 102 -12.71 4.75 -23.16
C LEU A 102 -11.68 5.87 -23.06
N THR A 103 -10.79 5.81 -22.07
CA THR A 103 -9.74 6.84 -21.85
C THR A 103 -8.65 6.80 -22.94
N LEU A 104 -8.38 5.64 -23.52
CA LEU A 104 -7.47 5.53 -24.67
C LEU A 104 -8.01 6.27 -25.90
N GLY A 105 -9.32 6.40 -26.02
CA GLY A 105 -9.99 6.99 -27.16
C GLY A 105 -9.92 6.12 -28.42
N GLY A 106 -10.61 6.56 -29.47
CA GLY A 106 -10.69 5.85 -30.74
C GLY A 106 -12.08 5.28 -31.03
N THR A 107 -12.38 5.07 -32.30
CA THR A 107 -13.65 4.51 -32.79
C THR A 107 -13.62 3.00 -32.88
N THR A 108 -12.45 2.40 -32.77
CA THR A 108 -12.23 0.95 -32.86
C THR A 108 -11.80 0.41 -31.50
N ALA A 109 -12.19 -0.80 -31.18
CA ALA A 109 -11.79 -1.46 -29.94
C ALA A 109 -10.25 -1.59 -29.86
N PRO A 110 -9.64 -1.31 -28.66
CA PRO A 110 -8.21 -1.46 -28.49
C PRO A 110 -7.78 -2.94 -28.58
N GLU A 111 -6.57 -3.16 -29.06
CA GLU A 111 -5.94 -4.47 -28.99
C GLU A 111 -5.64 -4.80 -27.54
N SER A 112 -5.92 -6.03 -27.11
CA SER A 112 -5.68 -6.47 -25.73
C SER A 112 -4.73 -7.65 -25.68
N THR A 113 -3.74 -7.59 -24.76
CA THR A 113 -2.82 -8.69 -24.48
C THR A 113 -2.75 -8.95 -22.97
N PRO A 114 -2.77 -10.20 -22.50
CA PRO A 114 -2.63 -10.52 -21.07
C PRO A 114 -1.25 -10.08 -20.55
N ILE A 115 -1.22 -9.58 -19.33
CA ILE A 115 0.01 -9.24 -18.61
C ILE A 115 -0.06 -9.73 -17.17
N GLN A 116 1.11 -9.98 -16.58
CA GLN A 116 1.26 -10.28 -15.16
C GLN A 116 2.39 -9.42 -14.59
N ILE A 117 2.16 -8.82 -13.43
CA ILE A 117 3.13 -7.94 -12.77
C ILE A 117 3.22 -8.30 -11.28
N GLU A 118 4.41 -8.28 -10.74
CA GLU A 118 4.65 -8.57 -9.33
C GLU A 118 4.66 -7.28 -8.49
N PHE A 119 3.93 -7.30 -7.36
CA PHE A 119 3.94 -6.31 -6.29
C PHE A 119 4.47 -6.98 -5.03
N GLY A 120 5.78 -6.92 -4.81
CA GLY A 120 6.41 -7.70 -3.73
C GLY A 120 6.13 -9.20 -3.91
N SER A 121 5.40 -9.81 -2.98
CA SER A 121 5.00 -11.22 -3.04
C SER A 121 3.65 -11.47 -3.72
N ILE A 122 2.97 -10.42 -4.20
CA ILE A 122 1.63 -10.51 -4.79
C ILE A 122 1.75 -10.45 -6.30
N GLN A 123 1.18 -11.45 -6.99
CA GLN A 123 1.03 -11.40 -8.44
C GLN A 123 -0.30 -10.73 -8.83
N ALA A 124 -0.20 -9.63 -9.58
CA ALA A 124 -1.33 -9.00 -10.23
C ALA A 124 -1.51 -9.58 -11.62
N GLN A 125 -2.75 -9.88 -11.96
CA GLN A 125 -3.15 -10.21 -13.33
C GLN A 125 -3.67 -8.96 -14.01
N GLY A 126 -3.56 -8.92 -15.33
CA GLY A 126 -4.05 -7.76 -16.06
C GLY A 126 -4.06 -7.95 -17.56
N ILE A 127 -4.39 -6.87 -18.22
CA ILE A 127 -4.33 -6.76 -19.68
C ILE A 127 -3.64 -5.45 -20.06
N ARG A 128 -2.93 -5.48 -21.15
CA ARG A 128 -2.42 -4.31 -21.84
C ARG A 128 -3.34 -3.98 -23.01
N LEU A 129 -3.87 -2.77 -23.01
CA LEU A 129 -4.69 -2.24 -24.08
C LEU A 129 -3.84 -1.29 -24.90
N ARG A 130 -3.86 -1.42 -26.23
CA ARG A 130 -3.21 -0.51 -27.17
C ARG A 130 -4.26 0.19 -28.02
N SER A 131 -4.15 1.53 -28.10
CA SER A 131 -5.02 2.30 -28.97
C SER A 131 -4.73 1.98 -30.42
N PRO A 132 -5.75 1.69 -31.24
CA PRO A 132 -5.58 1.54 -32.67
C PRO A 132 -5.29 2.90 -33.31
N GLY A 133 -4.42 2.94 -34.31
CA GLY A 133 -4.12 4.13 -35.13
C GLY A 133 -2.92 4.95 -34.67
N ASN A 134 -2.90 6.24 -35.05
CA ASN A 134 -1.75 7.11 -34.88
C ASN A 134 -1.52 7.61 -33.43
N GLN A 135 -2.49 7.46 -32.55
CA GLN A 135 -2.33 7.77 -31.13
C GLN A 135 -1.70 6.56 -30.43
N LYS A 136 -0.40 6.53 -30.33
CA LYS A 136 0.36 5.48 -29.66
C LYS A 136 0.18 5.56 -28.13
N ARG A 137 -0.99 5.25 -27.63
CA ARG A 137 -1.28 5.18 -26.19
C ARG A 137 -1.48 3.74 -25.73
N ILE A 138 -0.98 3.46 -24.54
CA ILE A 138 -1.09 2.17 -23.89
C ILE A 138 -1.76 2.36 -22.54
N ALA A 139 -2.64 1.44 -22.18
CA ALA A 139 -3.15 1.30 -20.82
C ALA A 139 -2.84 -0.11 -20.31
N ASP A 140 -2.06 -0.19 -19.24
CA ASP A 140 -1.91 -1.41 -18.46
C ASP A 140 -2.97 -1.40 -17.37
N VAL A 141 -3.88 -2.35 -17.43
CA VAL A 141 -4.97 -2.53 -16.46
C VAL A 141 -4.69 -3.77 -15.66
N LEU A 142 -4.50 -3.60 -14.36
CA LEU A 142 -4.15 -4.67 -13.43
C LEU A 142 -5.23 -4.80 -12.37
N TRP A 143 -5.45 -6.03 -11.91
CA TRP A 143 -6.30 -6.33 -10.79
C TRP A 143 -5.66 -7.39 -9.91
N LEU A 144 -5.81 -7.19 -8.61
CA LEU A 144 -5.23 -8.08 -7.63
C LEU A 144 -6.03 -8.05 -6.33
N ARG A 145 -5.86 -9.10 -5.57
CA ARG A 145 -6.29 -9.12 -4.19
C ARG A 145 -5.14 -8.64 -3.32
N TRP A 146 -5.37 -7.55 -2.60
CA TRP A 146 -4.43 -7.04 -1.61
C TRP A 146 -5.03 -7.18 -0.22
N SER A 147 -4.52 -8.13 0.57
CA SER A 147 -5.14 -8.53 1.84
C SER A 147 -6.60 -8.96 1.64
N LEU A 148 -7.55 -8.21 2.15
CA LEU A 148 -9.00 -8.48 2.06
C LEU A 148 -9.71 -7.58 1.04
N ARG A 149 -8.98 -6.80 0.26
CA ARG A 149 -9.53 -5.84 -0.70
C ARG A 149 -9.21 -6.23 -2.13
N LEU A 150 -10.11 -5.89 -3.03
CA LEU A 150 -9.82 -5.86 -4.45
C LEU A 150 -9.19 -4.51 -4.81
N VAL A 151 -8.08 -4.57 -5.51
CA VAL A 151 -7.33 -3.40 -5.95
C VAL A 151 -7.14 -3.46 -7.45
N GLY A 152 -7.47 -2.36 -8.11
CA GLY A 152 -7.24 -2.15 -9.54
C GLY A 152 -6.24 -1.03 -9.75
N LEU A 153 -5.35 -1.21 -10.71
CA LEU A 153 -4.44 -0.17 -11.16
C LEU A 153 -4.59 -0.01 -12.67
N THR A 154 -4.71 1.22 -13.12
CA THR A 154 -4.73 1.55 -14.55
C THR A 154 -3.64 2.54 -14.83
N PHE A 155 -2.64 2.13 -15.60
CA PHE A 155 -1.52 2.98 -15.98
C PHE A 155 -1.61 3.32 -17.46
N ILE A 156 -1.94 4.57 -17.75
CA ILE A 156 -2.11 5.11 -19.10
C ILE A 156 -0.91 5.97 -19.45
N ARG A 157 -0.29 5.71 -20.58
CA ARG A 157 0.91 6.41 -21.04
C ARG A 157 1.00 6.43 -22.58
N SER A 158 1.95 7.21 -23.09
CA SER A 158 2.34 7.17 -24.50
C SER A 158 3.25 5.98 -24.77
N ASP A 159 3.17 5.37 -25.95
CA ASP A 159 4.06 4.27 -26.37
C ASP A 159 5.49 4.77 -26.72
N VAL A 160 5.74 6.07 -26.69
CA VAL A 160 6.97 6.69 -27.22
C VAL A 160 7.98 7.07 -26.12
N ASN A 161 7.56 7.22 -24.85
CA ASN A 161 8.40 7.74 -23.75
C ASN A 161 8.51 6.77 -22.57
N GLU A 162 9.04 5.57 -22.80
CA GLU A 162 9.09 4.52 -21.76
C GLU A 162 9.87 4.90 -20.48
N ASN A 163 10.96 5.71 -20.60
CA ASN A 163 11.88 5.92 -19.47
C ASN A 163 11.35 6.86 -18.37
N VAL A 164 10.64 7.92 -18.69
CA VAL A 164 10.10 8.87 -17.68
C VAL A 164 8.81 8.32 -17.07
N GLU A 165 8.07 7.58 -17.86
CA GLU A 165 6.80 6.96 -17.47
C GLU A 165 7.02 5.75 -16.55
N SER A 166 8.13 5.01 -16.76
CA SER A 166 8.51 3.90 -15.89
C SER A 166 8.84 4.36 -14.46
N GLN A 167 9.33 5.59 -14.26
CA GLN A 167 9.66 6.11 -12.93
C GLN A 167 8.43 6.26 -12.01
N LEU A 168 7.32 6.84 -12.50
CA LEU A 168 6.09 6.90 -11.72
C LEU A 168 5.63 5.50 -11.34
N TRP A 169 5.58 4.61 -12.34
CA TRP A 169 5.13 3.24 -12.14
C TRP A 169 5.97 2.51 -11.08
N GLU A 170 7.30 2.53 -11.22
CA GLU A 170 8.20 1.85 -10.29
C GLU A 170 8.15 2.46 -8.88
N THR A 171 8.05 3.78 -8.77
CA THR A 171 7.93 4.45 -7.48
C THR A 171 6.65 4.03 -6.76
N VAL A 172 5.50 4.11 -7.45
CA VAL A 172 4.22 3.71 -6.86
C VAL A 172 4.21 2.21 -6.57
N ARG A 173 4.64 1.36 -7.50
CA ARG A 173 4.66 -0.10 -7.35
C ARG A 173 5.48 -0.55 -6.14
N SER A 174 6.62 0.08 -5.88
CA SER A 174 7.51 -0.28 -4.78
C SER A 174 7.06 0.26 -3.41
N SER A 175 6.28 1.35 -3.39
CA SER A 175 5.87 2.04 -2.17
C SER A 175 4.39 1.84 -1.81
N LEU A 176 3.56 1.36 -2.74
CA LEU A 176 2.12 1.18 -2.53
C LEU A 176 1.86 0.26 -1.33
N LYS A 177 1.09 0.77 -0.40
CA LYS A 177 0.55 0.01 0.73
C LYS A 177 -0.96 0.14 0.72
N VAL A 178 -1.63 -0.97 0.89
CA VAL A 178 -3.09 -1.03 1.01
C VAL A 178 -3.40 -1.76 2.31
N ASP A 179 -3.71 -0.99 3.32
CA ASP A 179 -4.16 -1.55 4.59
C ASP A 179 -5.53 -2.20 4.42
N PRO A 180 -5.89 -3.15 5.27
CA PRO A 180 -7.25 -3.62 5.35
C PRO A 180 -8.21 -2.42 5.48
N PRO A 181 -9.41 -2.47 4.89
CA PRO A 181 -10.33 -1.34 4.92
C PRO A 181 -10.65 -0.95 6.37
N ILE A 182 -10.65 0.36 6.63
CA ILE A 182 -11.26 0.85 7.87
C ILE A 182 -12.75 0.64 7.69
N ILE A 183 -13.27 -0.37 8.37
CA ILE A 183 -14.71 -0.57 8.41
C ILE A 183 -15.25 0.52 9.32
N GLY A 184 -15.67 1.64 8.73
CA GLY A 184 -16.44 2.66 9.44
C GLY A 184 -17.70 2.06 10.05
N THR A 185 -18.28 2.70 11.06
CA THR A 185 -19.49 2.21 11.73
C THR A 185 -20.61 1.85 10.74
N LYS A 186 -20.78 2.64 9.68
CA LYS A 186 -21.80 2.42 8.64
C LYS A 186 -21.52 1.17 7.80
N GLN A 187 -20.28 0.92 7.41
CA GLN A 187 -19.90 -0.26 6.62
C GLN A 187 -19.88 -1.54 7.48
N ALA A 188 -19.56 -1.42 8.78
CA ALA A 188 -19.70 -2.53 9.71
C ALA A 188 -21.20 -2.91 9.90
N ASP A 189 -22.11 -1.92 9.82
CA ASP A 189 -23.55 -2.16 9.84
C ASP A 189 -24.02 -2.92 8.60
N ASP A 190 -23.55 -2.52 7.41
CA ASP A 190 -23.90 -3.15 6.14
C ASP A 190 -23.35 -4.59 6.06
N VAL A 191 -22.10 -4.82 6.49
CA VAL A 191 -21.50 -6.16 6.53
C VAL A 191 -22.15 -7.04 7.60
N ALA A 192 -22.56 -6.47 8.74
CA ALA A 192 -23.32 -7.18 9.75
C ALA A 192 -24.74 -7.51 9.29
N SER A 193 -25.37 -6.65 8.50
CA SER A 193 -26.72 -6.86 7.98
C SER A 193 -26.80 -8.02 6.97
N THR A 194 -25.69 -8.34 6.30
CA THR A 194 -25.59 -9.52 5.40
C THR A 194 -25.45 -10.85 6.16
N GLY A 195 -25.42 -10.83 7.51
CA GLY A 195 -25.30 -12.02 8.35
C GLY A 195 -23.91 -12.68 8.35
N ARG A 196 -22.92 -12.07 7.71
CA ARG A 196 -21.59 -12.66 7.51
C ARG A 196 -20.53 -12.14 8.48
N VAL A 197 -20.77 -10.97 9.08
CA VAL A 197 -19.90 -10.39 10.12
C VAL A 197 -20.75 -9.87 11.27
N LEU A 198 -20.42 -10.29 12.48
CA LEU A 198 -21.09 -9.82 13.68
C LEU A 198 -20.35 -8.63 14.28
N LYS A 199 -21.09 -7.63 14.76
CA LYS A 199 -20.54 -6.57 15.59
C LYS A 199 -20.34 -7.07 17.02
N GLY A 200 -19.09 -7.12 17.46
CA GLY A 200 -18.72 -7.58 18.79
C GLY A 200 -18.55 -6.48 19.84
N GLY A 201 -18.53 -5.21 19.43
CA GLY A 201 -18.22 -4.11 20.36
C GLY A 201 -16.80 -4.21 20.94
N VAL A 202 -16.65 -3.95 22.26
CA VAL A 202 -15.38 -4.12 22.96
C VAL A 202 -15.14 -5.60 23.27
N LEU A 203 -14.03 -6.15 22.81
CA LEU A 203 -13.74 -7.58 22.81
C LEU A 203 -12.71 -8.02 23.86
N ASN A 204 -12.14 -7.11 24.65
CA ASN A 204 -11.10 -7.43 25.63
C ASN A 204 -11.47 -8.62 26.55
N GLY A 205 -12.68 -8.65 27.06
CA GLY A 205 -13.16 -9.72 27.97
C GLY A 205 -13.56 -11.03 27.28
N LYS A 206 -13.51 -11.07 25.93
CA LYS A 206 -13.87 -12.26 25.13
C LYS A 206 -12.66 -12.95 24.50
N ALA A 207 -11.47 -12.41 24.71
CA ALA A 207 -10.23 -12.96 24.16
C ALA A 207 -9.81 -14.21 24.97
N LEU A 208 -9.41 -15.27 24.25
CA LEU A 208 -8.70 -16.42 24.83
C LEU A 208 -7.28 -16.04 25.23
N SER A 209 -6.66 -15.21 24.42
CA SER A 209 -5.33 -14.65 24.64
C SER A 209 -5.30 -13.21 24.16
N LEU A 210 -4.92 -12.30 25.04
CA LEU A 210 -4.77 -10.87 24.74
C LEU A 210 -3.37 -10.42 25.18
N PRO A 211 -2.38 -10.46 24.30
CA PRO A 211 -1.03 -10.01 24.62
C PRO A 211 -1.01 -8.53 25.01
N LYS A 212 -0.23 -8.21 26.04
CA LYS A 212 -0.01 -6.82 26.42
C LYS A 212 0.97 -6.16 25.44
N PRO A 213 0.68 -4.96 24.93
CA PRO A 213 1.61 -4.23 24.10
C PRO A 213 2.86 -3.81 24.89
N GLY A 214 4.02 -3.93 24.28
CA GLY A 214 5.24 -3.35 24.83
C GLY A 214 5.15 -1.82 24.83
N TYR A 215 5.74 -1.18 25.84
CA TYR A 215 5.78 0.28 25.91
C TYR A 215 6.96 0.81 25.07
N PRO A 216 6.73 1.51 23.94
CA PRO A 216 7.81 1.99 23.07
C PRO A 216 8.72 2.99 23.77
N SER A 217 10.02 2.98 23.48
CA SER A 217 10.98 3.89 24.07
C SER A 217 10.69 5.35 23.75
N ALA A 218 10.24 5.65 22.54
CA ALA A 218 9.82 6.99 22.14
C ALA A 218 8.61 7.48 22.94
N ALA A 219 7.61 6.61 23.14
CA ALA A 219 6.43 6.92 23.94
C ALA A 219 6.79 7.15 25.41
N ARG A 220 7.75 6.38 25.95
CA ARG A 220 8.25 6.56 27.33
C ARG A 220 8.94 7.92 27.51
N LYS A 221 9.80 8.32 26.58
CA LYS A 221 10.47 9.63 26.59
C LYS A 221 9.47 10.79 26.50
N ALA A 222 8.38 10.60 25.76
CA ALA A 222 7.33 11.60 25.59
C ALA A 222 6.25 11.53 26.69
N HIS A 223 6.36 10.63 27.67
CA HIS A 223 5.34 10.35 28.70
C HIS A 223 3.94 10.07 28.11
N ALA A 224 3.89 9.51 26.89
CA ALA A 224 2.64 9.19 26.20
C ALA A 224 1.87 8.11 26.96
N ALA A 225 0.66 8.38 27.35
CA ALA A 225 -0.19 7.48 28.13
C ALA A 225 -1.65 7.56 27.68
N GLY A 226 -2.47 6.70 28.23
CA GLY A 226 -3.91 6.69 27.96
C GLY A 226 -4.37 5.44 27.22
N VAL A 227 -5.61 5.47 26.75
CA VAL A 227 -6.24 4.34 26.08
C VAL A 227 -6.00 4.42 24.58
N VAL A 228 -5.44 3.34 24.02
CA VAL A 228 -5.39 3.14 22.58
C VAL A 228 -6.50 2.17 22.18
N VAL A 229 -7.34 2.59 21.25
CA VAL A 229 -8.42 1.76 20.69
C VAL A 229 -7.91 1.16 19.38
N VAL A 230 -7.88 -0.16 19.31
CA VAL A 230 -7.51 -0.91 18.11
C VAL A 230 -8.74 -1.61 17.58
N GLN A 231 -9.14 -1.25 16.38
CA GLN A 231 -10.19 -1.91 15.62
C GLN A 231 -9.66 -3.22 15.05
N ILE A 232 -10.39 -4.32 15.19
CA ILE A 232 -9.98 -5.63 14.73
C ILE A 232 -11.08 -6.34 13.95
N LEU A 233 -10.67 -7.20 13.02
CA LEU A 233 -11.51 -8.20 12.39
C LEU A 233 -10.98 -9.57 12.74
N ILE A 234 -11.85 -10.43 13.25
CA ILE A 234 -11.57 -11.80 13.67
C ILE A 234 -12.18 -12.74 12.63
N ASP A 235 -11.44 -13.75 12.23
CA ASP A 235 -11.93 -14.79 11.33
C ASP A 235 -12.79 -15.86 12.02
N GLU A 236 -13.27 -16.81 11.24
CA GLU A 236 -14.11 -17.91 11.68
C GLU A 236 -13.39 -18.90 12.63
N LYS A 237 -12.06 -18.83 12.70
CA LYS A 237 -11.20 -19.64 13.56
C LYS A 237 -10.87 -18.95 14.88
N GLY A 238 -11.19 -17.66 14.99
CA GLY A 238 -10.87 -16.84 16.15
C GLY A 238 -9.53 -16.10 16.04
N ASP A 239 -8.90 -16.06 14.86
CA ASP A 239 -7.66 -15.36 14.60
C ASP A 239 -7.93 -13.93 14.15
N VAL A 240 -7.10 -12.98 14.63
CA VAL A 240 -7.17 -11.59 14.16
C VAL A 240 -6.55 -11.51 12.79
N ILE A 241 -7.35 -11.16 11.79
CA ILE A 241 -6.93 -11.04 10.38
C ILE A 241 -6.75 -9.60 9.93
N SER A 242 -7.16 -8.64 10.76
CA SER A 242 -6.92 -7.21 10.54
C SER A 242 -6.90 -6.49 11.90
N ALA A 243 -5.97 -5.56 12.08
CA ALA A 243 -5.90 -4.70 13.26
C ALA A 243 -5.45 -3.29 12.86
N LYS A 244 -6.12 -2.27 13.41
CA LYS A 244 -5.77 -0.86 13.17
C LYS A 244 -6.06 -0.01 14.40
N ALA A 245 -5.09 0.79 14.82
CA ALA A 245 -5.32 1.81 15.85
C ALA A 245 -6.18 2.95 15.29
N VAL A 246 -7.28 3.28 15.99
CA VAL A 246 -8.24 4.29 15.56
C VAL A 246 -8.36 5.47 16.54
N SER A 247 -7.81 5.32 17.75
CA SER A 247 -7.81 6.36 18.79
C SER A 247 -6.70 6.12 19.79
N GLY A 248 -6.17 7.19 20.37
CA GLY A 248 -5.10 7.18 21.37
C GLY A 248 -3.88 7.99 20.91
N ASP A 249 -2.77 7.85 21.63
CA ASP A 249 -1.52 8.51 21.28
C ASP A 249 -0.81 7.78 20.12
N PRO A 250 -0.44 8.47 19.03
CA PRO A 250 0.21 7.86 17.86
C PRO A 250 1.51 7.11 18.17
N LEU A 251 2.27 7.52 19.19
CA LEU A 251 3.50 6.84 19.61
C LEU A 251 3.25 5.43 20.18
N LEU A 252 2.00 5.12 20.54
CA LEU A 252 1.58 3.84 21.10
C LEU A 252 0.90 2.93 20.06
N TYR A 253 0.58 3.45 18.86
CA TYR A 253 -0.19 2.73 17.84
C TYR A 253 0.49 1.44 17.38
N ALA A 254 1.75 1.52 16.97
CA ALA A 254 2.46 0.35 16.44
C ALA A 254 2.52 -0.82 17.45
N ALA A 255 2.79 -0.52 18.72
CA ALA A 255 2.84 -1.54 19.77
C ALA A 255 1.46 -2.15 20.03
N SER A 256 0.41 -1.32 20.00
CA SER A 256 -0.97 -1.77 20.22
C SER A 256 -1.47 -2.65 19.09
N VAL A 257 -1.18 -2.29 17.83
CA VAL A 257 -1.54 -3.09 16.65
C VAL A 257 -0.80 -4.42 16.66
N ALA A 258 0.51 -4.44 16.90
CA ALA A 258 1.30 -5.67 16.97
C ALA A 258 0.86 -6.62 18.09
N ALA A 259 0.32 -6.08 19.19
CA ALA A 259 -0.28 -6.89 20.27
C ALA A 259 -1.65 -7.43 19.85
N ALA A 260 -2.49 -6.62 19.21
CA ALA A 260 -3.81 -7.00 18.75
C ALA A 260 -3.77 -8.10 17.68
N GLU A 261 -2.82 -8.05 16.75
CA GLU A 261 -2.62 -9.09 15.72
C GLU A 261 -2.31 -10.48 16.31
N LYS A 262 -1.75 -10.52 17.50
CA LYS A 262 -1.42 -11.77 18.21
C LYS A 262 -2.53 -12.24 19.14
N ALA A 263 -3.61 -11.48 19.26
CA ALA A 263 -4.74 -11.86 20.08
C ALA A 263 -5.50 -13.05 19.47
N LYS A 264 -6.06 -13.89 20.33
CA LYS A 264 -6.85 -15.05 19.94
C LYS A 264 -8.21 -15.01 20.62
N PHE A 265 -9.23 -15.42 19.89
CA PHE A 265 -10.61 -15.42 20.35
C PHE A 265 -11.26 -16.78 20.14
N THR A 266 -12.32 -17.03 20.88
CA THR A 266 -13.17 -18.21 20.61
C THR A 266 -13.87 -17.99 19.27
N PRO A 267 -13.87 -19.00 18.36
CA PRO A 267 -14.66 -18.96 17.14
C PRO A 267 -16.12 -18.63 17.42
N THR A 268 -16.62 -17.58 16.80
CA THR A 268 -18.01 -17.15 16.97
C THR A 268 -18.89 -17.87 15.95
N ARG A 269 -20.06 -18.34 16.38
CA ARG A 269 -21.02 -19.03 15.54
C ARG A 269 -22.35 -18.29 15.52
N LEU A 270 -22.94 -18.17 14.35
CA LEU A 270 -24.31 -17.69 14.14
C LEU A 270 -25.13 -18.82 13.52
N ALA A 271 -26.20 -19.23 14.16
CA ALA A 271 -26.99 -20.38 13.74
C ALA A 271 -26.14 -21.63 13.45
N GLY A 272 -25.11 -21.88 14.29
CA GLY A 272 -24.19 -23.02 14.14
C GLY A 272 -23.06 -22.85 13.15
N GLN A 273 -23.11 -21.85 12.28
CA GLN A 273 -22.06 -21.57 11.28
C GLN A 273 -21.02 -20.61 11.85
N PRO A 274 -19.71 -20.88 11.66
CA PRO A 274 -18.66 -19.94 12.04
C PRO A 274 -18.80 -18.64 11.25
N VAL A 275 -18.62 -17.50 11.93
CA VAL A 275 -18.75 -16.18 11.32
C VAL A 275 -17.60 -15.27 11.76
N LYS A 276 -17.28 -14.30 10.94
CA LYS A 276 -16.33 -13.25 11.29
C LYS A 276 -16.91 -12.29 12.31
N VAL A 277 -16.05 -11.71 13.13
CA VAL A 277 -16.46 -10.73 14.15
C VAL A 277 -15.64 -9.47 13.98
N PHE A 278 -16.33 -8.36 13.88
CA PHE A 278 -15.75 -7.03 13.92
C PHE A 278 -15.91 -6.44 15.33
N GLY A 279 -14.84 -5.86 15.85
CA GLY A 279 -14.88 -5.22 17.16
C GLY A 279 -13.65 -4.39 17.46
N VAL A 280 -13.50 -4.00 18.71
CA VAL A 280 -12.36 -3.21 19.17
C VAL A 280 -11.69 -3.85 20.36
N ILE A 281 -10.36 -3.69 20.44
CA ILE A 281 -9.55 -3.94 21.63
C ILE A 281 -9.13 -2.59 22.20
N GLN A 282 -9.18 -2.44 23.51
CA GLN A 282 -8.69 -1.28 24.21
C GLN A 282 -7.45 -1.64 25.03
N TYR A 283 -6.34 -0.96 24.77
CA TYR A 283 -5.12 -1.08 25.55
C TYR A 283 -4.91 0.18 26.38
N ASN A 284 -4.76 0.01 27.69
CA ASN A 284 -4.50 1.13 28.58
C ASN A 284 -2.99 1.20 28.91
N PHE A 285 -2.36 2.30 28.54
CA PHE A 285 -0.98 2.62 28.85
C PHE A 285 -0.91 3.59 30.02
N VAL A 286 -0.29 3.15 31.09
CA VAL A 286 -0.02 4.00 32.25
C VAL A 286 1.38 4.61 32.09
N ALA A 287 1.46 5.92 32.27
CA ALA A 287 2.76 6.62 32.21
C ALA A 287 3.74 5.97 33.18
N GLN A 288 4.89 5.54 32.68
CA GLN A 288 5.97 5.02 33.50
C GLN A 288 6.92 6.19 33.84
N PRO A 289 7.40 6.30 35.09
CA PRO A 289 8.47 7.23 35.38
C PRO A 289 9.67 6.92 34.46
N GLY A 290 10.20 7.94 33.84
CA GLY A 290 11.45 7.81 33.08
C GLY A 290 12.58 7.35 33.99
N PRO A 291 13.65 6.77 33.42
CA PRO A 291 14.86 6.44 34.18
C PRO A 291 15.52 7.69 34.69
#